data_bff926523db87a906c04cca49e9d9e12
#
_entry.id   bff926523db87a906c04cca49e9d9e12
#
_cell.length_a   1.000
_cell.length_b   1.000
_cell.length_c   1.000
_cell.angle_alpha   90.00
_cell.angle_beta   90.00
_cell.angle_gamma   90.00
#
_symmetry.space_group_name_H-M   'P 1'
#
loop_
_entity.id
_entity.type
_entity.pdbx_description
1 polymer ?
#
loop_
_entity_poly.entity_id
_entity_poly.type
_entity_poly.pdbx_seq_one_letter_code
_entity_poly.pdbx_strand_id
1 'polypeptide(L)'
;DAGPLDGLALGLAQAAALAPGVSRNGATLAAARCRRFTREQANFLSRTVALPVIVGAVALKGERLRRRGVSPSLRRSLALGTAASFASTLLSQKLIRLVERDRALWPYAAYRVGLAAVVAARLRRD
;
A
#
# COMPACT_ATOMS: atom_id res chain seq x y z
N ASP A 1 7.21 1.39 -23.05
CA ASP A 1 6.79 2.74 -22.60
C ASP A 1 5.34 2.69 -22.15
N ALA A 2 5.03 3.36 -21.03
CA ALA A 2 3.66 3.44 -20.52
C ALA A 2 2.89 4.53 -21.30
N GLY A 3 1.70 4.18 -21.79
CA GLY A 3 0.84 5.09 -22.54
C GLY A 3 -0.30 5.68 -21.68
N PRO A 4 -1.13 6.59 -22.25
CA PRO A 4 -2.25 7.21 -21.54
C PRO A 4 -3.26 6.20 -20.99
N LEU A 5 -3.52 5.12 -21.72
CA LEU A 5 -4.43 4.04 -21.29
C LEU A 5 -3.89 3.27 -20.09
N ASP A 6 -2.57 3.16 -19.94
CA ASP A 6 -1.96 2.53 -18.78
C ASP A 6 -2.11 3.43 -17.55
N GLY A 7 -1.93 4.74 -17.73
CA GLY A 7 -2.21 5.74 -16.70
C GLY A 7 -3.65 5.70 -16.22
N LEU A 8 -4.62 5.59 -17.14
CA LEU A 8 -6.03 5.46 -16.81
C LEU A 8 -6.31 4.17 -16.03
N ALA A 9 -5.79 3.04 -16.49
CA ALA A 9 -5.96 1.75 -15.81
C ALA A 9 -5.42 1.77 -14.38
N LEU A 10 -4.23 2.34 -14.18
CA LEU A 10 -3.61 2.50 -12.86
C LEU A 10 -4.39 3.49 -11.98
N GLY A 11 -4.91 4.56 -12.55
CA GLY A 11 -5.76 5.53 -11.85
C GLY A 11 -7.07 4.90 -11.37
N LEU A 12 -7.75 4.13 -12.22
CA LEU A 12 -8.96 3.39 -11.84
C LEU A 12 -8.67 2.33 -10.76
N ALA A 13 -7.55 1.63 -10.84
CA ALA A 13 -7.12 0.69 -9.81
C ALA A 13 -6.86 1.39 -8.46
N GLN A 14 -6.30 2.61 -8.47
CA GLN A 14 -6.16 3.41 -7.25
C GLN A 14 -7.52 3.86 -6.70
N ALA A 15 -8.45 4.26 -7.56
CA ALA A 15 -9.80 4.63 -7.14
C ALA A 15 -10.54 3.43 -6.52
N ALA A 16 -10.43 2.24 -7.11
CA ALA A 16 -10.99 1.02 -6.54
C ALA A 16 -10.43 0.70 -5.13
N ALA A 17 -9.19 1.09 -4.88
CA ALA A 17 -8.55 0.91 -3.57
C ALA A 17 -9.05 1.89 -2.48
N LEU A 18 -9.98 2.79 -2.78
CA LEU A 18 -10.72 3.56 -1.78
C LEU A 18 -11.75 2.70 -1.05
N ALA A 19 -12.16 1.57 -1.65
CA ALA A 19 -13.03 0.60 -0.98
C ALA A 19 -12.29 -0.08 0.19
N PRO A 20 -12.92 -0.18 1.38
CA PRO A 20 -12.32 -0.85 2.53
C PRO A 20 -11.93 -2.29 2.21
N GLY A 21 -10.72 -2.70 2.61
CA GLY A 21 -10.19 -4.04 2.36
C GLY A 21 -9.43 -4.22 1.05
N VAL A 22 -9.52 -3.29 0.10
CA VAL A 22 -8.76 -3.34 -1.14
C VAL A 22 -7.35 -2.78 -0.93
N SER A 23 -6.34 -3.60 -1.19
CA SER A 23 -4.95 -3.16 -1.13
C SER A 23 -4.62 -2.29 -2.34
N ARG A 24 -4.28 -1.01 -2.12
CA ARG A 24 -3.88 -0.09 -3.19
C ARG A 24 -2.72 -0.65 -4.02
N ASN A 25 -1.67 -1.11 -3.37
CA ASN A 25 -0.52 -1.69 -4.07
C ASN A 25 -0.89 -2.96 -4.84
N GLY A 26 -1.75 -3.80 -4.26
CA GLY A 26 -2.26 -5.00 -4.94
C GLY A 26 -3.09 -4.67 -6.18
N ALA A 27 -4.00 -3.70 -6.09
CA ALA A 27 -4.85 -3.28 -7.20
C ALA A 27 -4.03 -2.68 -8.35
N THR A 28 -3.11 -1.75 -8.05
CA THR A 28 -2.27 -1.12 -9.08
C THR A 28 -1.28 -2.10 -9.70
N LEU A 29 -0.72 -3.03 -8.91
CA LEU A 29 0.14 -4.09 -9.42
C LEU A 29 -0.63 -5.03 -10.36
N ALA A 30 -1.84 -5.45 -9.97
CA ALA A 30 -2.69 -6.28 -10.81
C ALA A 30 -3.05 -5.56 -12.12
N ALA A 31 -3.46 -4.30 -12.07
CA ALA A 31 -3.75 -3.50 -13.26
C ALA A 31 -2.54 -3.41 -14.20
N ALA A 32 -1.35 -3.12 -13.69
CA ALA A 32 -0.13 -3.08 -14.48
C ALA A 32 0.18 -4.45 -15.12
N ARG A 33 -0.03 -5.56 -14.39
CA ARG A 33 0.17 -6.91 -14.94
C ARG A 33 -0.85 -7.27 -16.02
N CYS A 34 -2.11 -6.85 -15.87
CA CYS A 34 -3.13 -7.01 -16.92
C CYS A 34 -2.76 -6.22 -18.19
N ARG A 35 -2.06 -5.10 -18.05
CA ARG A 35 -1.51 -4.31 -19.15
C ARG A 35 -0.18 -4.87 -19.70
N ARG A 36 0.19 -6.09 -19.34
CA ARG A 36 1.37 -6.84 -19.82
C ARG A 36 2.73 -6.26 -19.40
N PHE A 37 2.78 -5.36 -18.43
CA PHE A 37 4.06 -4.94 -17.85
C PHE A 37 4.74 -6.10 -17.14
N THR A 38 6.08 -6.14 -17.19
CA THR A 38 6.87 -7.10 -16.41
C THR A 38 6.64 -6.88 -14.92
N ARG A 39 6.98 -7.85 -14.07
CA ARG A 39 6.82 -7.72 -12.61
C ARG A 39 7.60 -6.53 -12.05
N GLU A 40 8.80 -6.29 -12.56
CA GLU A 40 9.65 -5.17 -12.16
C GLU A 40 9.04 -3.82 -12.57
N GLN A 41 8.62 -3.70 -13.82
CA GLN A 41 7.93 -2.51 -14.34
C GLN A 41 6.62 -2.23 -13.58
N ALA A 42 5.83 -3.28 -13.31
CA ALA A 42 4.58 -3.15 -12.56
C ALA A 42 4.81 -2.66 -11.13
N ASN A 43 5.85 -3.16 -10.44
CA ASN A 43 6.26 -2.69 -9.13
C ASN A 43 6.72 -1.22 -9.17
N PHE A 44 7.52 -0.85 -10.15
CA PHE A 44 7.98 0.53 -10.33
C PHE A 44 6.78 1.48 -10.56
N LEU A 45 5.90 1.15 -11.51
CA LEU A 45 4.70 1.95 -11.83
C LEU A 45 3.78 2.09 -10.61
N SER A 46 3.50 0.99 -9.90
CA SER A 46 2.66 1.00 -8.70
C SER A 46 3.19 1.94 -7.63
N ARG A 47 4.49 1.96 -7.40
CA ARG A 47 5.15 2.86 -6.44
C ARG A 47 5.11 4.31 -6.92
N THR A 48 5.44 4.55 -8.18
CA THR A 48 5.50 5.90 -8.76
C THR A 48 4.13 6.57 -8.74
N VAL A 49 3.08 5.86 -9.15
CA VAL A 49 1.71 6.38 -9.14
C VAL A 49 1.17 6.60 -7.72
N ALA A 50 1.70 5.89 -6.72
CA ALA A 50 1.34 6.09 -5.32
C ALA A 50 1.89 7.39 -4.71
N LEU A 51 3.05 7.89 -5.18
CA LEU A 51 3.74 9.03 -4.59
C LEU A 51 2.90 10.31 -4.55
N PRO A 52 2.31 10.80 -5.66
CA PRO A 52 1.52 12.03 -5.63
C PRO A 52 0.32 11.93 -4.69
N VAL A 53 -0.32 10.76 -4.60
CA VAL A 53 -1.45 10.54 -3.67
C VAL A 53 -0.99 10.59 -2.21
N ILE A 54 0.16 9.98 -1.91
CA ILE A 54 0.74 10.01 -0.56
C ILE A 54 1.10 11.44 -0.18
N VAL A 55 1.78 12.17 -1.06
CA VAL A 55 2.18 13.56 -0.83
C VAL A 55 0.94 14.44 -0.60
N GLY A 56 -0.08 14.32 -1.44
CA GLY A 56 -1.34 15.04 -1.28
C GLY A 56 -2.05 14.72 0.04
N ALA A 57 -2.10 13.45 0.42
CA ALA A 57 -2.70 13.04 1.69
C ALA A 57 -1.93 13.56 2.91
N VAL A 58 -0.61 13.57 2.85
CA VAL A 58 0.26 14.13 3.91
C VAL A 58 0.06 15.63 4.03
N ALA A 59 0.03 16.35 2.90
CA ALA A 59 -0.20 17.79 2.88
C ALA A 59 -1.57 18.16 3.47
N LEU A 60 -2.64 17.49 3.05
CA LEU A 60 -3.99 17.72 3.56
C LEU A 60 -4.12 17.39 5.06
N LYS A 61 -3.57 16.26 5.49
CA LYS A 61 -3.59 15.89 6.91
C LYS A 61 -2.73 16.84 7.76
N GLY A 62 -1.56 17.23 7.26
CA GLY A 62 -0.68 18.18 7.92
C GLY A 62 -1.36 19.55 8.13
N GLU A 63 -2.02 20.05 7.08
CA GLU A 63 -2.77 21.32 7.18
C GLU A 63 -3.95 21.22 8.16
N ARG A 64 -4.71 20.12 8.13
CA ARG A 64 -5.78 19.92 9.12
C ARG A 64 -5.26 19.86 10.56
N LEU A 65 -4.13 19.21 10.77
CA LEU A 65 -3.47 19.15 12.08
C LEU A 65 -3.02 20.54 12.55
N ARG A 66 -2.43 21.31 11.65
CA ARG A 66 -2.01 22.70 11.91
C ARG A 66 -3.17 23.58 12.34
N ARG A 67 -4.30 23.50 11.62
CA ARG A 67 -5.52 24.29 11.92
C ARG A 67 -6.19 23.91 13.24
N ARG A 68 -6.18 22.63 13.60
CA ARG A 68 -6.81 22.14 14.84
C ARG A 68 -5.96 22.38 16.10
N GLY A 69 -4.70 22.74 15.92
CA GLY A 69 -3.73 22.77 17.00
C GLY A 69 -3.32 21.34 17.42
N VAL A 70 -2.06 21.17 17.76
CA VAL A 70 -1.52 19.87 18.16
C VAL A 70 -1.01 19.98 19.59
N SER A 71 -1.59 19.17 20.49
CA SER A 71 -1.11 19.11 21.87
C SER A 71 0.34 18.62 21.93
N PRO A 72 1.11 19.04 22.95
CA PRO A 72 2.51 18.61 23.09
C PRO A 72 2.67 17.09 23.16
N SER A 73 1.74 16.39 23.78
CA SER A 73 1.71 14.92 23.85
C SER A 73 1.53 14.28 22.46
N LEU A 74 0.58 14.80 21.66
CA LEU A 74 0.33 14.32 20.30
C LEU A 74 1.53 14.58 19.38
N ARG A 75 2.19 15.75 19.50
CA ARG A 75 3.43 16.05 18.74
C ARG A 75 4.52 15.03 19.03
N ARG A 76 4.73 14.69 20.32
CA ARG A 76 5.73 13.69 20.71
C ARG A 76 5.38 12.31 20.15
N SER A 77 4.11 11.89 20.25
CA SER A 77 3.64 10.60 19.69
C SER A 77 3.81 10.55 18.17
N LEU A 78 3.48 11.61 17.44
CA LEU A 78 3.67 11.69 15.98
C LEU A 78 5.15 11.63 15.61
N ALA A 79 6.02 12.34 16.32
CA ALA A 79 7.46 12.30 16.05
C ALA A 79 8.05 10.91 16.28
N LEU A 80 7.72 10.27 17.41
CA LEU A 80 8.16 8.91 17.71
C LEU A 80 7.61 7.88 16.72
N GLY A 81 6.33 7.97 16.37
CA GLY A 81 5.70 7.10 15.38
C GLY A 81 6.33 7.25 13.98
N THR A 82 6.62 8.48 13.57
CA THR A 82 7.29 8.75 12.29
C THR A 82 8.72 8.19 12.30
N ALA A 83 9.49 8.43 13.35
CA ALA A 83 10.85 7.91 13.48
C ALA A 83 10.88 6.39 13.50
N ALA A 84 9.98 5.75 14.26
CA ALA A 84 9.86 4.30 14.32
C ALA A 84 9.47 3.70 12.97
N SER A 85 8.51 4.31 12.25
CA SER A 85 8.09 3.87 10.91
C SER A 85 9.23 4.01 9.90
N PHE A 86 9.98 5.08 9.95
CA PHE A 86 11.13 5.30 9.09
C PHE A 86 12.23 4.26 9.34
N ALA A 87 12.60 4.06 10.61
CA ALA A 87 13.59 3.05 11.00
C ALA A 87 13.16 1.63 10.59
N SER A 88 11.91 1.27 10.86
CA SER A 88 11.34 -0.03 10.47
C SER A 88 11.37 -0.22 8.95
N THR A 89 11.04 0.81 8.18
CA THR A 89 11.09 0.76 6.70
C THR A 89 12.51 0.51 6.20
N LEU A 90 13.51 1.20 6.77
CA LEU A 90 14.92 0.99 6.40
C LEU A 90 15.38 -0.44 6.72
N LEU A 91 15.05 -0.94 7.91
CA LEU A 91 15.40 -2.31 8.32
C LEU A 91 14.71 -3.36 7.44
N SER A 92 13.46 -3.09 7.03
CA SER A 92 12.66 -4.01 6.20
C SER A 92 13.07 -4.01 4.72
N GLN A 93 13.85 -3.05 4.24
CA GLN A 93 14.21 -2.96 2.82
C GLN A 93 14.91 -4.22 2.28
N LYS A 94 15.78 -4.84 3.09
CA LYS A 94 16.46 -6.08 2.71
C LYS A 94 15.47 -7.23 2.57
N LEU A 95 14.54 -7.34 3.54
CA LEU A 95 13.51 -8.37 3.54
C LEU A 95 12.51 -8.19 2.38
N ILE A 96 12.09 -6.95 2.13
CA ILE A 96 11.19 -6.62 1.00
C ILE A 96 11.82 -7.02 -0.33
N ARG A 97 13.10 -6.72 -0.54
CA ARG A 97 13.82 -7.12 -1.76
C ARG A 97 13.94 -8.63 -1.90
N LEU A 98 14.10 -9.36 -0.80
CA LEU A 98 14.14 -10.82 -0.81
C LEU A 98 12.78 -11.39 -1.24
N VAL A 99 11.70 -10.91 -0.65
CA VAL A 99 10.31 -11.34 -0.97
C VAL A 99 9.92 -10.96 -2.41
N GLU A 100 10.35 -9.81 -2.91
CA GLU A 100 10.09 -9.39 -4.30
C GLU A 100 10.83 -10.25 -5.34
N ARG A 101 11.95 -10.83 -5.00
CA ARG A 101 12.70 -11.78 -5.85
C ARG A 101 12.08 -13.17 -5.86
N ASP A 102 11.30 -13.51 -4.84
CA ASP A 102 10.67 -14.82 -4.73
C ASP A 102 9.63 -14.99 -5.85
N ARG A 103 9.76 -16.07 -6.62
CA ARG A 103 8.92 -16.32 -7.81
C ARG A 103 7.56 -16.89 -7.45
N ALA A 104 7.42 -17.49 -6.29
CA ALA A 104 6.23 -18.17 -5.85
C ALA A 104 5.38 -17.30 -4.93
N LEU A 105 4.28 -16.73 -5.43
CA LEU A 105 3.32 -15.96 -4.64
C LEU A 105 2.22 -16.84 -4.01
N TRP A 106 2.08 -18.09 -4.44
CA TRP A 106 1.02 -18.97 -3.98
C TRP A 106 1.04 -19.28 -2.48
N PRO A 107 2.20 -19.44 -1.79
CA PRO A 107 2.19 -19.68 -0.34
C PRO A 107 1.58 -18.51 0.44
N TYR A 108 1.88 -17.27 0.00
CA TYR A 108 1.31 -16.06 0.61
C TYR A 108 -0.20 -15.94 0.35
N ALA A 109 -0.64 -16.29 -0.85
CA ALA A 109 -2.07 -16.34 -1.19
C ALA A 109 -2.79 -17.40 -0.36
N ALA A 110 -2.25 -18.61 -0.26
CA ALA A 110 -2.81 -19.69 0.54
C ALA A 110 -2.92 -19.33 2.02
N TYR A 111 -1.89 -18.73 2.60
CA TYR A 111 -1.92 -18.23 3.98
C TYR A 111 -3.05 -17.20 4.18
N ARG A 112 -3.18 -16.22 3.29
CA ARG A 112 -4.23 -15.18 3.39
C ARG A 112 -5.64 -15.76 3.27
N VAL A 113 -5.85 -16.68 2.34
CA VAL A 113 -7.13 -17.37 2.17
C VAL A 113 -7.45 -18.22 3.40
N GLY A 114 -6.48 -18.97 3.91
CA GLY A 114 -6.65 -19.76 5.13
C GLY A 114 -6.99 -18.90 6.34
N LEU A 115 -6.30 -17.78 6.53
CA LEU A 115 -6.59 -16.84 7.62
C LEU A 115 -8.00 -16.24 7.48
N ALA A 116 -8.39 -15.83 6.27
CA ALA A 116 -9.72 -15.30 6.00
C ALA A 116 -10.82 -16.34 6.28
N ALA A 117 -10.60 -17.60 5.90
CA ALA A 117 -11.52 -18.69 6.19
C ALA A 117 -11.69 -18.94 7.71
N VAL A 118 -10.58 -18.93 8.46
CA VAL A 118 -10.61 -19.09 9.92
C VAL A 118 -11.36 -17.94 10.58
N VAL A 119 -11.11 -16.70 10.17
CA VAL A 119 -11.83 -15.52 10.70
C VAL A 119 -13.31 -15.58 10.37
N ALA A 120 -13.66 -15.89 9.13
CA ALA A 120 -15.04 -16.03 8.71
C ALA A 120 -15.78 -17.16 9.45
N ALA A 121 -15.10 -18.28 9.70
CA ALA A 121 -15.67 -19.39 10.47
C ALA A 121 -15.91 -19.02 11.95
N ARG A 122 -15.05 -18.18 12.54
CA ARG A 122 -15.25 -17.68 13.91
C ARG A 122 -16.41 -16.70 14.01
N LEU A 123 -16.46 -15.72 13.09
CA LEU A 123 -17.54 -14.73 13.05
C LEU A 123 -18.95 -15.33 12.79
N ARG A 124 -19.03 -16.55 12.26
CA ARG A 124 -20.31 -17.26 12.08
C ARG A 124 -20.75 -18.03 13.33
N ARG A 125 -19.88 -18.18 14.32
CA ARG A 125 -20.18 -18.92 15.55
C ARG A 125 -20.61 -18.00 16.72
N ASP A 126 -20.34 -16.70 16.57
CA ASP A 126 -20.80 -15.63 17.47
C ASP A 126 -22.08 -15.00 16.92
#